data_4fc384562ae8aac5b2fed0d6d29add1c
#
_entry.id   4fc384562ae8aac5b2fed0d6d29add1c
#
_cell.length_a   1.000
_cell.length_b   1.000
_cell.length_c   1.000
_cell.angle_alpha   90.00
_cell.angle_beta   90.00
_cell.angle_gamma   90.00
#
_symmetry.space_group_name_H-M   'P 1'
#
loop_
_entity.id
_entity.type
_entity.pdbx_description
1 polymer ?
#
loop_
_entity_poly.entity_id
_entity_poly.type
_entity_poly.pdbx_seq_one_letter_code
_entity_poly.pdbx_strand_id
1 'polypeptide(L)' 'MIHPTAFVHHSAFIDDPSEIGEGSKIWHFVHVLPHTKVGANCVLGQNVMAGPNVTIGDGCKIQNNVALY' A
#
# COMPACT_ATOMS: atom_id res chain seq x y z
N MET A 1 7.36 1.15 -7.64
CA MET A 1 8.32 2.10 -7.05
C MET A 1 7.70 2.82 -5.86
N ILE A 2 8.45 2.99 -4.80
CA ILE A 2 7.95 3.65 -3.60
C ILE A 2 8.41 5.11 -3.64
N HIS A 3 7.45 6.03 -3.55
CA HIS A 3 7.79 7.46 -3.55
C HIS A 3 8.67 7.77 -2.33
N PRO A 4 9.67 8.65 -2.46
CA PRO A 4 10.59 8.95 -1.35
C PRO A 4 9.93 9.46 -0.09
N THR A 5 8.75 10.10 -0.19
CA THR A 5 8.04 10.61 0.98
C THR A 5 7.07 9.61 1.59
N ALA A 6 6.89 8.45 0.96
CA ALA A 6 6.03 7.42 1.51
C ALA A 6 6.72 6.72 2.68
N PHE A 7 5.92 6.35 3.69
CA PHE A 7 6.40 5.56 4.80
C PHE A 7 5.98 4.11 4.61
N VAL A 8 6.94 3.20 4.63
CA VAL A 8 6.66 1.76 4.58
C VAL A 8 7.32 1.12 5.78
N HIS A 9 6.51 0.54 6.66
CA HIS A 9 7.05 -0.14 7.85
C HIS A 9 7.90 -1.33 7.42
N HIS A 10 8.96 -1.60 8.15
CA HIS A 10 9.91 -2.65 7.76
C HIS A 10 9.30 -4.05 7.70
N SER A 11 8.17 -4.28 8.37
CA SER A 11 7.48 -5.57 8.30
C SER A 11 6.56 -5.71 7.10
N ALA A 12 6.36 -4.65 6.32
CA ALA A 12 5.50 -4.70 5.14
C ALA A 12 6.28 -5.21 3.93
N PHE A 13 5.58 -5.91 3.05
CA PHE A 13 6.16 -6.41 1.80
C PHE A 13 5.50 -5.72 0.62
N ILE A 14 6.33 -5.09 -0.20
CA ILE A 14 5.87 -4.44 -1.43
C ILE A 14 6.49 -5.21 -2.58
N ASP A 15 5.67 -5.99 -3.28
CA ASP A 15 6.16 -6.78 -4.41
C ASP A 15 6.26 -5.93 -5.66
N ASP A 16 7.35 -6.06 -6.39
CA ASP A 16 7.52 -5.41 -7.67
C ASP A 16 6.79 -6.17 -8.76
N PRO A 17 6.29 -5.49 -9.79
CA PRO A 17 6.23 -4.04 -9.91
C PRO A 17 4.98 -3.49 -9.23
N SER A 18 5.16 -2.53 -8.34
CA SER A 18 4.05 -1.84 -7.67
C SER A 18 4.45 -0.39 -7.44
N GLU A 19 3.47 0.46 -7.18
CA GLU A 19 3.72 1.88 -6.93
C GLU A 19 3.04 2.33 -5.66
N ILE A 20 3.80 3.02 -4.82
CA ILE A 20 3.29 3.65 -3.60
C ILE A 20 3.47 5.14 -3.76
N GLY A 21 2.37 5.88 -3.70
CA GLY A 21 2.36 7.30 -3.97
C GLY A 21 2.90 8.17 -2.85
N GLU A 22 3.02 9.45 -3.17
CA GLU A 22 3.53 10.48 -2.27
C GLU A 22 2.77 10.52 -0.96
N GLY A 23 3.49 10.57 0.16
CA GLY A 23 2.89 10.75 1.49
C GLY A 23 2.07 9.58 2.02
N SER A 24 2.00 8.48 1.29
CA SER A 24 1.23 7.32 1.76
C SER A 24 1.96 6.60 2.88
N LYS A 25 1.18 5.97 3.76
CA LYS A 25 1.71 5.25 4.92
C LYS A 25 1.26 3.81 4.89
N ILE A 26 2.24 2.91 4.90
CA ILE A 26 2.01 1.47 4.86
C ILE A 26 2.49 0.91 6.21
N TRP A 27 1.56 0.39 6.99
CA TRP A 27 1.86 -0.04 8.36
C TRP A 27 2.30 -1.50 8.44
N HIS A 28 2.15 -2.11 9.61
CA HIS A 28 2.71 -3.44 9.93
C HIS A 28 2.06 -4.54 9.10
N PHE A 29 2.88 -5.46 8.61
CA PHE A 29 2.41 -6.70 7.98
C PHE A 29 1.48 -6.49 6.79
N VAL A 30 1.64 -5.37 6.09
CA VAL A 30 0.91 -5.12 4.86
C VAL A 30 1.62 -5.85 3.72
N HIS A 31 0.85 -6.46 2.84
CA HIS A 31 1.39 -7.08 1.64
C HIS A 31 0.76 -6.43 0.41
N VAL A 32 1.58 -5.74 -0.35
CA VAL A 32 1.16 -5.17 -1.64
C VAL A 32 1.69 -6.08 -2.73
N LEU A 33 0.76 -6.70 -3.46
CA LEU A 33 1.10 -7.67 -4.49
C LEU A 33 1.45 -6.96 -5.81
N PRO A 34 2.05 -7.70 -6.79
CA PRO A 34 2.51 -7.07 -8.02
C PRO A 34 1.41 -6.34 -8.81
N HIS A 35 1.81 -5.30 -9.52
CA HIS A 35 0.95 -4.51 -10.38
C HIS A 35 -0.15 -3.77 -9.62
N THR A 36 0.12 -3.42 -8.37
CA THR A 36 -0.80 -2.65 -7.54
C THR A 36 -0.32 -1.21 -7.49
N LYS A 37 -1.25 -0.27 -7.55
CA LYS A 37 -0.95 1.16 -7.43
C LYS A 37 -1.67 1.72 -6.23
N VAL A 38 -0.91 2.30 -5.31
CA VAL A 38 -1.44 3.04 -4.17
C VAL A 38 -1.23 4.52 -4.44
N GLY A 39 -2.31 5.28 -4.42
CA GLY A 39 -2.26 6.71 -4.70
C GLY A 39 -1.53 7.50 -3.64
N ALA A 40 -1.63 8.83 -3.73
CA ALA A 40 -0.99 9.74 -2.77
C ALA A 40 -1.81 9.84 -1.49
N ASN A 41 -1.12 10.02 -0.37
CA ASN A 41 -1.74 10.28 0.94
C ASN A 41 -2.71 9.20 1.39
N CYS A 42 -2.45 7.95 1.01
CA CYS A 42 -3.22 6.81 1.46
C CYS A 42 -2.66 6.28 2.77
N VAL A 43 -3.50 5.59 3.54
CA VAL A 43 -3.08 4.89 4.74
C VAL A 43 -3.57 3.45 4.64
N LEU A 44 -2.64 2.50 4.68
CA LEU A 44 -2.96 1.08 4.77
C LEU A 44 -2.63 0.61 6.18
N GLY A 45 -3.65 0.18 6.90
CA GLY A 45 -3.50 -0.27 8.28
C GLY A 45 -2.82 -1.64 8.37
N GLN A 46 -2.80 -2.21 9.57
CA GLN A 46 -2.12 -3.49 9.80
C GLN A 46 -2.82 -4.63 9.06
N ASN A 47 -2.02 -5.58 8.58
CA ASN A 47 -2.51 -6.81 7.96
C ASN A 47 -3.42 -6.56 6.76
N VAL A 48 -3.19 -5.49 6.01
CA VAL A 48 -3.92 -5.22 4.78
C VAL A 48 -3.21 -5.94 3.64
N MET A 49 -3.98 -6.59 2.79
CA MET A 49 -3.46 -7.17 1.55
C MET A 49 -4.08 -6.43 0.38
N ALA A 50 -3.25 -5.99 -0.55
CA ALA A 50 -3.73 -5.27 -1.73
C ALA A 50 -3.14 -5.89 -2.99
N GLY A 51 -4.01 -6.21 -3.94
CA GLY A 51 -3.61 -6.72 -5.23
C GLY A 51 -3.84 -8.21 -5.39
N PRO A 52 -3.36 -8.79 -6.51
CA PRO A 52 -2.65 -8.08 -7.57
C PRO A 52 -3.59 -7.22 -8.44
N ASN A 53 -2.99 -6.29 -9.19
CA ASN A 53 -3.71 -5.48 -10.18
C ASN A 53 -4.80 -4.59 -9.56
N VAL A 54 -4.58 -4.12 -8.34
CA VAL A 54 -5.51 -3.22 -7.66
C VAL A 54 -4.99 -1.79 -7.74
N THR A 55 -5.90 -0.85 -7.94
CA THR A 55 -5.59 0.58 -7.89
C THR A 55 -6.36 1.20 -6.73
N ILE A 56 -5.63 1.83 -5.83
CA ILE A 56 -6.21 2.54 -4.68
C ILE A 56 -6.07 4.03 -4.97
N GLY A 57 -7.20 4.74 -5.01
CA GLY A 57 -7.21 6.17 -5.29
C GLY A 57 -6.55 6.98 -4.18
N ASP A 58 -6.30 8.26 -4.49
CA ASP A 58 -5.64 9.16 -3.54
C ASP A 58 -6.49 9.37 -2.29
N GLY A 59 -5.85 9.50 -1.16
CA GLY A 59 -6.51 9.84 0.10
C GLY A 59 -7.31 8.71 0.74
N CYS A 60 -7.22 7.49 0.23
CA CYS A 60 -7.96 6.37 0.81
C CYS A 60 -7.35 5.93 2.13
N LYS A 61 -8.22 5.55 3.06
CA LYS A 61 -7.80 4.96 4.32
C LYS A 61 -8.37 3.55 4.40
N ILE A 62 -7.49 2.58 4.44
CA ILE A 62 -7.85 1.17 4.50
C ILE A 62 -7.64 0.69 5.92
N GLN A 63 -8.71 0.24 6.56
CA GLN A 63 -8.66 -0.22 7.94
C GLN A 63 -7.88 -1.52 8.06
N ASN A 64 -7.59 -1.91 9.31
CA ASN A 64 -6.83 -3.12 9.57
C ASN A 64 -7.56 -4.37 9.07
N ASN A 65 -6.78 -5.37 8.66
CA ASN A 65 -7.27 -6.69 8.27
C ASN A 65 -8.20 -6.69 7.05
N VAL A 66 -8.00 -5.76 6.13
CA VAL A 66 -8.78 -5.69 4.89
C VAL A 66 -7.99 -6.31 3.75
N ALA A 67 -8.67 -7.09 2.92
CA ALA A 67 -8.11 -7.64 1.70
C ALA A 67 -8.78 -6.99 0.49
N LEU A 68 -7.96 -6.47 -0.42
CA LEU A 68 -8.41 -5.82 -1.65
C LEU A 68 -7.91 -6.62 -2.85
N TYR A 69 -8.83 -7.02 -3.71
CA TYR A 69 -8.46 -7.77 -4.93
C TYR A 69 -8.87 -7.01 -6.17
#